data_19ee537abdfbe48334c98cf260b80351
#
_entry.id   19ee537abdfbe48334c98cf260b80351
#
_cell.length_a   1.000
_cell.length_b   1.000
_cell.length_c   1.000
_cell.angle_alpha   90.00
_cell.angle_beta   90.00
_cell.angle_gamma   90.00
#
_symmetry.space_group_name_H-M   'P 1'
#
loop_
_entity.id
_entity.type
_entity.pdbx_description
1 polymer ?
#
loop_
_entity_poly.entity_id
_entity_poly.type
_entity_poly.pdbx_seq_one_letter_code
_entity_poly.pdbx_strand_id
1 'polypeptide(L)'
;TLDGGYNFGNDSNSNANNGPNEQYNDFNIGVNLSVPLYTGGNINSQTKQAEYQYVAASQDLEATYRSVVRDVRAFNNNISASIGAIRAYEQSVVSARSALEATEAGFDVGTRTIVDVLDATRRLYDANKNLSDARYNYIISVLQLRQAIGTLNEQDVMDISAGLKPAPASKPGKTS
;
A
#
# COMPACT_ATOMS: atom_id res chain seq x y z
N THR A 1 43.03 -14.70 2.12
CA THR A 1 42.57 -14.63 3.50
C THR A 1 43.78 -14.58 4.42
N LEU A 2 43.78 -13.65 5.36
CA LEU A 2 44.77 -13.49 6.41
C LEU A 2 44.19 -14.22 7.64
N ASP A 3 44.74 -15.38 7.99
CA ASP A 3 44.36 -16.14 9.16
C ASP A 3 45.45 -16.02 10.23
N GLY A 4 45.10 -15.52 11.38
CA GLY A 4 45.91 -15.52 12.59
C GLY A 4 45.24 -16.37 13.66
N GLY A 5 45.87 -17.47 14.03
CA GLY A 5 45.39 -18.32 15.13
C GLY A 5 46.36 -18.31 16.31
N TYR A 6 45.86 -18.03 17.53
CA TYR A 6 46.59 -18.24 18.77
C TYR A 6 46.04 -19.51 19.43
N ASN A 7 46.87 -20.54 19.51
CA ASN A 7 46.52 -21.81 20.14
C ASN A 7 47.19 -21.90 21.51
N PHE A 8 46.39 -21.99 22.57
CA PHE A 8 46.84 -22.30 23.92
C PHE A 8 46.51 -23.79 24.17
N GLY A 9 47.52 -24.63 24.05
CA GLY A 9 47.38 -26.08 24.34
C GLY A 9 48.07 -26.41 25.65
N ASN A 10 47.32 -26.84 26.67
CA ASN A 10 47.86 -27.49 27.86
C ASN A 10 47.60 -28.98 27.67
N ASP A 11 48.63 -29.70 27.21
CA ASP A 11 48.57 -31.17 27.05
C ASP A 11 49.01 -31.80 28.33
N SER A 12 48.03 -32.18 29.20
CA SER A 12 48.30 -33.01 30.35
C SER A 12 48.16 -34.48 29.97
N ASN A 13 49.16 -34.99 29.27
CA ASN A 13 49.31 -36.40 29.04
C ASN A 13 49.98 -37.05 30.28
N SER A 14 49.18 -37.61 31.17
CA SER A 14 49.65 -38.41 32.31
C SER A 14 50.05 -39.79 31.86
N ASN A 15 51.20 -39.90 31.18
CA ASN A 15 51.94 -41.13 31.11
C ASN A 15 53.05 -41.09 32.15
N ALA A 16 52.99 -42.05 33.09
CA ALA A 16 53.87 -42.20 34.23
C ALA A 16 55.31 -42.52 33.77
N ASN A 17 56.03 -41.50 33.30
CA ASN A 17 57.47 -41.44 33.27
C ASN A 17 57.89 -39.96 33.34
N ASN A 18 58.37 -39.64 34.49
CA ASN A 18 58.88 -38.39 35.02
C ASN A 18 59.71 -37.57 34.03
N GLY A 19 59.06 -36.61 33.37
CA GLY A 19 59.71 -35.55 32.60
C GLY A 19 59.00 -34.22 32.91
N PRO A 20 59.70 -33.06 32.94
CA PRO A 20 59.09 -31.76 33.30
C PRO A 20 58.02 -31.40 32.30
N ASN A 21 56.88 -30.85 32.80
CA ASN A 21 55.82 -30.26 31.99
C ASN A 21 56.38 -29.11 31.13
N GLU A 22 56.57 -29.38 29.86
CA GLU A 22 56.89 -28.31 28.88
C GLU A 22 55.61 -27.65 28.40
N GLN A 23 55.40 -26.40 28.77
CA GLN A 23 54.35 -25.57 28.21
C GLN A 23 54.80 -25.08 26.83
N TYR A 24 54.12 -25.54 25.78
CA TYR A 24 54.33 -25.01 24.44
C TYR A 24 53.39 -23.81 24.22
N ASN A 25 53.99 -22.67 23.99
CA ASN A 25 53.30 -21.52 23.39
C ASN A 25 53.59 -21.54 21.88
N ASP A 26 52.66 -22.06 21.10
CA ASP A 26 52.79 -22.08 19.68
C ASP A 26 52.06 -20.86 19.09
N PHE A 27 52.83 -19.96 18.49
CA PHE A 27 52.34 -18.79 17.80
C PHE A 27 52.49 -19.03 16.29
N ASN A 28 51.35 -19.25 15.61
CA ASN A 28 51.32 -19.50 14.18
C ASN A 28 50.70 -18.29 13.43
N ILE A 29 51.50 -17.64 12.58
CA ILE A 29 51.00 -16.64 11.64
C ILE A 29 51.16 -17.21 10.25
N GLY A 30 50.05 -17.42 9.52
CA GLY A 30 50.02 -17.88 8.16
C GLY A 30 49.35 -16.89 7.23
N VAL A 31 49.98 -16.56 6.10
CA VAL A 31 49.36 -15.84 4.99
C VAL A 31 49.05 -16.85 3.89
N ASN A 32 47.79 -17.10 3.62
CA ASN A 32 47.36 -18.01 2.57
C ASN A 32 46.89 -17.24 1.35
N LEU A 33 47.62 -17.26 0.24
CA LEU A 33 47.25 -16.69 -1.05
C LEU A 33 46.83 -17.81 -2.01
N SER A 34 45.51 -17.93 -2.26
CA SER A 34 45.00 -18.90 -3.25
C SER A 34 44.57 -18.17 -4.52
N VAL A 35 45.30 -18.44 -5.59
CA VAL A 35 45.02 -17.89 -6.94
C VAL A 35 44.60 -19.03 -7.85
N PRO A 36 43.30 -19.13 -8.24
CA PRO A 36 42.86 -20.14 -9.18
C PRO A 36 43.37 -19.80 -10.59
N LEU A 37 44.26 -20.62 -11.14
CA LEU A 37 44.84 -20.41 -12.49
C LEU A 37 43.89 -20.82 -13.62
N TYR A 38 42.98 -21.75 -13.35
CA TYR A 38 41.96 -22.19 -14.30
C TYR A 38 40.67 -22.63 -13.58
N THR A 39 39.53 -22.00 -13.94
CA THR A 39 38.24 -22.25 -13.32
C THR A 39 37.22 -22.86 -14.29
N GLY A 40 37.64 -23.40 -15.43
CA GLY A 40 36.73 -24.00 -16.42
C GLY A 40 35.66 -23.03 -16.96
N GLY A 41 35.95 -21.73 -17.00
CA GLY A 41 35.00 -20.71 -17.46
C GLY A 41 34.01 -20.25 -16.40
N ASN A 42 34.04 -20.74 -15.15
CA ASN A 42 33.12 -20.41 -14.10
C ASN A 42 33.09 -18.89 -13.80
N ILE A 43 34.26 -18.26 -13.65
CA ILE A 43 34.35 -16.80 -13.41
C ILE A 43 33.71 -16.00 -14.56
N ASN A 44 33.99 -16.42 -15.81
CA ASN A 44 33.46 -15.76 -17.00
C ASN A 44 31.89 -15.90 -17.07
N SER A 45 31.40 -17.08 -16.69
CA SER A 45 29.95 -17.32 -16.62
C SER A 45 29.27 -16.51 -15.49
N GLN A 46 29.91 -16.42 -14.33
CA GLN A 46 29.41 -15.58 -13.21
C GLN A 46 29.41 -14.10 -13.57
N THR A 47 30.44 -13.62 -14.27
CA THR A 47 30.48 -12.22 -14.73
C THR A 47 29.36 -11.95 -15.72
N LYS A 48 29.15 -12.81 -16.71
CA LYS A 48 28.01 -12.68 -17.64
C LYS A 48 26.65 -12.74 -16.91
N GLN A 49 26.53 -13.63 -15.94
CA GLN A 49 25.31 -13.71 -15.12
C GLN A 49 25.05 -12.39 -14.38
N ALA A 50 26.08 -11.80 -13.76
CA ALA A 50 25.95 -10.52 -13.07
C ALA A 50 25.60 -9.38 -14.05
N GLU A 51 26.18 -9.37 -15.25
CA GLU A 51 25.84 -8.40 -16.31
C GLU A 51 24.38 -8.53 -16.74
N TYR A 52 23.87 -9.74 -16.96
CA TYR A 52 22.47 -9.95 -17.31
C TYR A 52 21.51 -9.59 -16.16
N GLN A 53 21.90 -9.86 -14.91
CA GLN A 53 21.14 -9.44 -13.73
C GLN A 53 21.07 -7.92 -13.63
N TYR A 54 22.17 -7.23 -13.91
CA TYR A 54 22.18 -5.76 -13.96
C TYR A 54 21.24 -5.22 -15.05
N VAL A 55 21.27 -5.80 -16.23
CA VAL A 55 20.37 -5.42 -17.34
C VAL A 55 18.91 -5.69 -16.94
N ALA A 56 18.61 -6.84 -16.35
CA ALA A 56 17.27 -7.17 -15.89
C ALA A 56 16.78 -6.16 -14.84
N ALA A 57 17.59 -5.86 -13.81
CA ALA A 57 17.26 -4.88 -12.80
C ALA A 57 17.05 -3.46 -13.37
N SER A 58 17.83 -3.08 -14.39
CA SER A 58 17.67 -1.82 -15.10
C SER A 58 16.33 -1.75 -15.86
N GLN A 59 15.93 -2.84 -16.51
CA GLN A 59 14.64 -2.92 -17.21
C GLN A 59 13.45 -2.93 -16.23
N ASP A 60 13.59 -3.59 -15.09
CA ASP A 60 12.58 -3.60 -14.02
C ASP A 60 12.39 -2.20 -13.41
N LEU A 61 13.48 -1.45 -13.22
CA LEU A 61 13.43 -0.06 -12.79
C LEU A 61 12.65 0.81 -13.78
N GLU A 62 12.97 0.68 -15.08
CA GLU A 62 12.27 1.44 -16.14
C GLU A 62 10.79 1.06 -16.23
N ALA A 63 10.46 -0.23 -16.11
CA ALA A 63 9.09 -0.72 -16.10
C ALA A 63 8.31 -0.16 -14.91
N THR A 64 8.93 -0.17 -13.73
CA THR A 64 8.35 0.39 -12.50
C THR A 64 8.12 1.90 -12.64
N TYR A 65 9.11 2.64 -13.13
CA TYR A 65 8.99 4.08 -13.38
C TYR A 65 7.82 4.40 -14.30
N ARG A 66 7.71 3.70 -15.43
CA ARG A 66 6.60 3.89 -16.38
C ARG A 66 5.24 3.53 -15.77
N SER A 67 5.20 2.50 -14.92
CA SER A 67 3.99 2.13 -14.20
C SER A 67 3.54 3.25 -13.27
N VAL A 68 4.44 3.76 -12.42
CA VAL A 68 4.13 4.87 -11.49
C VAL A 68 3.65 6.12 -12.23
N VAL A 69 4.31 6.50 -13.31
CA VAL A 69 3.89 7.66 -14.11
C VAL A 69 2.50 7.47 -14.70
N ARG A 70 2.19 6.27 -15.20
CA ARG A 70 0.86 5.94 -15.71
C ARG A 70 -0.19 6.01 -14.60
N ASP A 71 0.10 5.42 -13.45
CA ASP A 71 -0.82 5.34 -12.32
C ASP A 71 -1.12 6.72 -11.73
N VAL A 72 -0.10 7.58 -11.57
CA VAL A 72 -0.28 8.97 -11.14
C VAL A 72 -1.18 9.75 -12.12
N ARG A 73 -0.98 9.58 -13.43
CA ARG A 73 -1.83 10.22 -14.45
C ARG A 73 -3.28 9.69 -14.37
N ALA A 74 -3.45 8.38 -14.20
CA ALA A 74 -4.77 7.77 -14.07
C ALA A 74 -5.50 8.29 -12.82
N PHE A 75 -4.84 8.34 -11.67
CA PHE A 75 -5.44 8.87 -10.43
C PHE A 75 -5.79 10.35 -10.55
N ASN A 76 -4.94 11.17 -11.17
CA ASN A 76 -5.25 12.58 -11.40
C ASN A 76 -6.49 12.76 -12.29
N ASN A 77 -6.61 11.96 -13.35
CA ASN A 77 -7.80 11.97 -14.21
C ASN A 77 -9.05 11.50 -13.45
N ASN A 78 -8.92 10.46 -12.60
CA ASN A 78 -10.02 9.97 -11.78
C ASN A 78 -10.49 11.01 -10.75
N ILE A 79 -9.57 11.78 -10.15
CA ILE A 79 -9.90 12.88 -9.26
C ILE A 79 -10.71 13.95 -10.01
N SER A 80 -10.25 14.35 -11.19
CA SER A 80 -10.94 15.35 -12.02
C SER A 80 -12.34 14.87 -12.43
N ALA A 81 -12.47 13.60 -12.82
CA ALA A 81 -13.76 12.99 -13.15
C ALA A 81 -14.69 12.91 -11.93
N SER A 82 -14.14 12.56 -10.75
CA SER A 82 -14.91 12.49 -9.50
C SER A 82 -15.47 13.86 -9.07
N ILE A 83 -14.72 14.94 -9.27
CA ILE A 83 -15.20 16.31 -9.01
C ILE A 83 -16.40 16.65 -9.92
N GLY A 84 -16.30 16.30 -11.21
CA GLY A 84 -17.40 16.46 -12.15
C GLY A 84 -18.63 15.64 -11.75
N ALA A 85 -18.42 14.39 -11.35
CA ALA A 85 -19.48 13.49 -10.90
C ALA A 85 -20.19 14.02 -9.62
N ILE A 86 -19.43 14.52 -8.63
CA ILE A 86 -19.99 15.10 -7.41
C ILE A 86 -20.93 16.26 -7.76
N ARG A 87 -20.51 17.19 -8.62
CA ARG A 87 -21.34 18.33 -9.05
C ARG A 87 -22.62 17.87 -9.76
N ALA A 88 -22.53 16.85 -10.61
CA ALA A 88 -23.68 16.30 -11.30
C ALA A 88 -24.67 15.63 -10.32
N TYR A 89 -24.16 14.86 -9.35
CA TYR A 89 -25.00 14.22 -8.33
C TYR A 89 -25.59 15.24 -7.34
N GLU A 90 -24.89 16.33 -6.99
CA GLU A 90 -25.46 17.42 -6.21
C GLU A 90 -26.66 18.05 -6.92
N GLN A 91 -26.54 18.31 -8.22
CA GLN A 91 -27.68 18.80 -9.02
C GLN A 91 -28.81 17.76 -9.11
N SER A 92 -28.48 16.47 -9.20
CA SER A 92 -29.47 15.39 -9.20
C SER A 92 -30.27 15.34 -7.88
N VAL A 93 -29.59 15.52 -6.74
CA VAL A 93 -30.25 15.61 -5.42
C VAL A 93 -31.19 16.79 -5.36
N VAL A 94 -30.78 17.98 -5.83
CA VAL A 94 -31.63 19.17 -5.88
C VAL A 94 -32.87 18.90 -6.73
N SER A 95 -32.70 18.33 -7.93
CA SER A 95 -33.82 18.01 -8.84
C SER A 95 -34.77 16.95 -8.23
N ALA A 96 -34.22 15.91 -7.60
CA ALA A 96 -35.03 14.87 -6.96
C ALA A 96 -35.82 15.40 -5.77
N ARG A 97 -35.23 16.32 -5.01
CA ARG A 97 -35.91 17.00 -3.91
C ARG A 97 -37.11 17.86 -4.38
N SER A 98 -36.88 18.70 -5.41
CA SER A 98 -37.96 19.51 -5.99
C SER A 98 -39.05 18.65 -6.61
N ALA A 99 -38.70 17.52 -7.22
CA ALA A 99 -39.68 16.56 -7.73
C ALA A 99 -40.51 15.93 -6.63
N LEU A 100 -39.89 15.58 -5.49
CA LEU A 100 -40.62 15.06 -4.33
C LEU A 100 -41.59 16.13 -3.78
N GLU A 101 -41.14 17.35 -3.54
CA GLU A 101 -41.97 18.46 -3.04
C GLU A 101 -43.16 18.73 -4.00
N ALA A 102 -42.94 18.71 -5.30
CA ALA A 102 -44.04 18.88 -6.26
C ALA A 102 -45.04 17.69 -6.27
N THR A 103 -44.53 16.45 -6.03
CA THR A 103 -45.36 15.25 -5.97
C THR A 103 -46.18 15.23 -4.67
N GLU A 104 -45.61 15.64 -3.54
CA GLU A 104 -46.28 15.78 -2.24
C GLU A 104 -47.39 16.82 -2.36
N ALA A 105 -47.12 18.01 -2.91
CA ALA A 105 -48.14 19.03 -3.16
C ALA A 105 -49.27 18.53 -4.08
N GLY A 106 -48.92 17.72 -5.11
CA GLY A 106 -49.93 17.11 -5.97
C GLY A 106 -50.75 16.03 -5.28
N PHE A 107 -50.18 15.31 -4.32
CA PHE A 107 -50.92 14.37 -3.47
C PHE A 107 -51.91 15.06 -2.54
N ASP A 108 -51.48 16.17 -1.91
CA ASP A 108 -52.34 16.97 -1.01
C ASP A 108 -53.60 17.52 -1.70
N VAL A 109 -53.48 17.86 -2.98
CA VAL A 109 -54.66 18.33 -3.78
C VAL A 109 -55.36 17.20 -4.54
N GLY A 110 -54.93 15.93 -4.33
CA GLY A 110 -55.58 14.75 -4.89
C GLY A 110 -55.28 14.45 -6.36
N THR A 111 -54.25 15.10 -6.96
CA THR A 111 -53.84 14.87 -8.37
C THR A 111 -52.76 13.83 -8.51
N ARG A 112 -52.15 13.38 -7.43
CA ARG A 112 -51.08 12.34 -7.38
C ARG A 112 -51.48 11.26 -6.38
N THR A 113 -50.89 10.07 -6.53
CA THR A 113 -51.11 8.93 -5.65
C THR A 113 -49.98 8.79 -4.61
N ILE A 114 -50.26 8.07 -3.51
CA ILE A 114 -49.26 7.77 -2.50
C ILE A 114 -48.09 6.98 -3.09
N VAL A 115 -48.32 6.17 -4.14
CA VAL A 115 -47.28 5.41 -4.86
C VAL A 115 -46.31 6.39 -5.55
N ASP A 116 -46.83 7.46 -6.14
CA ASP A 116 -45.99 8.51 -6.77
C ASP A 116 -45.06 9.18 -5.75
N VAL A 117 -45.59 9.47 -4.52
CA VAL A 117 -44.80 10.05 -3.42
C VAL A 117 -43.71 9.07 -2.96
N LEU A 118 -44.07 7.80 -2.81
CA LEU A 118 -43.07 6.75 -2.46
C LEU A 118 -41.97 6.61 -3.51
N ASP A 119 -42.30 6.64 -4.79
CA ASP A 119 -41.34 6.58 -5.88
C ASP A 119 -40.44 7.83 -5.92
N ALA A 120 -41.00 9.04 -5.72
CA ALA A 120 -40.22 10.27 -5.63
C ALA A 120 -39.28 10.26 -4.41
N THR A 121 -39.77 9.75 -3.27
CA THR A 121 -38.94 9.58 -2.06
C THR A 121 -37.78 8.61 -2.31
N ARG A 122 -38.06 7.46 -2.94
CA ARG A 122 -37.00 6.50 -3.30
C ARG A 122 -35.94 7.14 -4.18
N ARG A 123 -36.34 7.89 -5.22
CA ARG A 123 -35.42 8.60 -6.12
C ARG A 123 -34.53 9.60 -5.39
N LEU A 124 -35.08 10.31 -4.39
CA LEU A 124 -34.30 11.23 -3.56
C LEU A 124 -33.26 10.47 -2.72
N TYR A 125 -33.63 9.33 -2.10
CA TYR A 125 -32.68 8.51 -1.36
C TYR A 125 -31.59 7.91 -2.26
N ASP A 126 -31.94 7.45 -3.46
CA ASP A 126 -30.99 6.94 -4.45
C ASP A 126 -30.03 8.05 -4.93
N ALA A 127 -30.53 9.27 -5.15
CA ALA A 127 -29.69 10.41 -5.50
C ALA A 127 -28.70 10.76 -4.37
N ASN A 128 -29.15 10.78 -3.11
CA ASN A 128 -28.28 11.01 -1.95
C ASN A 128 -27.24 9.92 -1.78
N LYS A 129 -27.61 8.65 -1.99
CA LYS A 129 -26.70 7.52 -1.97
C LYS A 129 -25.60 7.69 -3.03
N ASN A 130 -25.98 7.97 -4.28
CA ASN A 130 -25.03 8.16 -5.37
C ASN A 130 -24.08 9.33 -5.12
N LEU A 131 -24.57 10.43 -4.52
CA LEU A 131 -23.73 11.55 -4.11
C LEU A 131 -22.71 11.13 -3.03
N SER A 132 -23.14 10.36 -2.05
CA SER A 132 -22.26 9.85 -0.99
C SER A 132 -21.19 8.93 -1.56
N ASP A 133 -21.58 8.00 -2.44
CA ASP A 133 -20.66 7.09 -3.12
C ASP A 133 -19.61 7.86 -3.96
N ALA A 134 -20.04 8.92 -4.67
CA ALA A 134 -19.13 9.77 -5.43
C ALA A 134 -18.12 10.51 -4.53
N ARG A 135 -18.55 10.99 -3.37
CA ARG A 135 -17.69 11.66 -2.37
C ARG A 135 -16.65 10.68 -1.79
N TYR A 136 -17.06 9.46 -1.45
CA TYR A 136 -16.14 8.43 -0.99
C TYR A 136 -15.13 8.03 -2.07
N ASN A 137 -15.57 7.87 -3.30
CA ASN A 137 -14.68 7.57 -4.43
C ASN A 137 -13.65 8.67 -4.68
N TYR A 138 -14.03 9.94 -4.50
CA TYR A 138 -13.10 11.06 -4.56
C TYR A 138 -12.02 10.95 -3.47
N ILE A 139 -12.40 10.70 -2.22
CA ILE A 139 -11.48 10.54 -1.10
C ILE A 139 -10.51 9.38 -1.36
N ILE A 140 -11.03 8.23 -1.80
CA ILE A 140 -10.21 7.05 -2.15
C ILE A 140 -9.21 7.39 -3.25
N SER A 141 -9.65 8.10 -4.31
CA SER A 141 -8.78 8.49 -5.42
C SER A 141 -7.65 9.43 -4.98
N VAL A 142 -7.92 10.36 -4.05
CA VAL A 142 -6.91 11.24 -3.46
C VAL A 142 -5.89 10.44 -2.64
N LEU A 143 -6.36 9.49 -1.82
CA LEU A 143 -5.46 8.62 -1.05
C LEU A 143 -4.58 7.75 -1.94
N GLN A 144 -5.16 7.18 -3.01
CA GLN A 144 -4.42 6.40 -4.00
C GLN A 144 -3.35 7.24 -4.71
N LEU A 145 -3.65 8.49 -5.03
CA LEU A 145 -2.66 9.41 -5.59
C LEU A 145 -1.52 9.65 -4.60
N ARG A 146 -1.82 9.96 -3.33
CA ARG A 146 -0.80 10.16 -2.29
C ARG A 146 0.04 8.92 -2.06
N GLN A 147 -0.57 7.73 -2.10
CA GLN A 147 0.13 6.45 -2.01
C GLN A 147 1.09 6.27 -3.19
N ALA A 148 0.65 6.54 -4.41
CA ALA A 148 1.48 6.38 -5.61
C ALA A 148 2.68 7.35 -5.63
N ILE A 149 2.54 8.53 -5.03
CA ILE A 149 3.63 9.52 -4.89
C ILE A 149 4.52 9.23 -3.65
N GLY A 150 4.06 8.34 -2.75
CA GLY A 150 4.78 8.01 -1.51
C GLY A 150 4.65 9.06 -0.40
N THR A 151 3.63 9.93 -0.46
CA THR A 151 3.39 11.00 0.53
C THR A 151 2.25 10.68 1.49
N LEU A 152 1.68 9.48 1.43
CA LEU A 152 0.60 9.05 2.31
C LEU A 152 1.12 8.92 3.75
N ASN A 153 0.52 9.67 4.67
CA ASN A 153 0.84 9.68 6.09
C ASN A 153 -0.35 9.22 6.94
N GLU A 154 -0.06 8.76 8.16
CA GLU A 154 -1.10 8.43 9.16
C GLU A 154 -2.02 9.62 9.45
N GLN A 155 -1.48 10.83 9.45
CA GLN A 155 -2.24 12.07 9.64
C GLN A 155 -3.34 12.25 8.59
N ASP A 156 -3.10 11.87 7.33
CA ASP A 156 -4.10 11.94 6.26
C ASP A 156 -5.33 11.08 6.56
N VAL A 157 -5.12 9.91 7.15
CA VAL A 157 -6.20 9.00 7.55
C VAL A 157 -6.95 9.54 8.76
N MET A 158 -6.24 10.13 9.72
CA MET A 158 -6.84 10.77 10.89
C MET A 158 -7.70 11.97 10.50
N ASP A 159 -7.24 12.82 9.58
CA ASP A 159 -7.98 13.98 9.09
C ASP A 159 -9.27 13.57 8.37
N ILE A 160 -9.24 12.50 7.59
CA ILE A 160 -10.42 11.94 6.94
C ILE A 160 -11.38 11.38 7.99
N SER A 161 -10.86 10.63 8.97
CA SER A 161 -11.66 10.06 10.06
C SER A 161 -12.34 11.16 10.90
N ALA A 162 -11.65 12.25 11.17
CA ALA A 162 -12.19 13.42 11.89
C ALA A 162 -13.30 14.12 11.09
N GLY A 163 -13.23 14.09 9.75
CA GLY A 163 -14.26 14.64 8.86
C GLY A 163 -15.51 13.76 8.72
N LEU A 164 -15.41 12.47 9.09
CA LEU A 164 -16.54 11.55 9.05
C LEU A 164 -17.44 11.77 10.27
N LYS A 165 -18.67 12.24 10.05
CA LYS A 165 -19.65 12.33 11.12
C LYS A 165 -20.13 10.92 11.49
N PRO A 166 -20.22 10.57 12.78
CA PRO A 166 -20.85 9.32 13.21
C PRO A 166 -22.27 9.23 12.65
N ALA A 167 -22.68 8.05 12.20
CA ALA A 167 -24.06 7.83 11.81
C ALA A 167 -24.99 8.19 12.98
N PRO A 168 -26.13 8.90 12.74
CA PRO A 168 -27.08 9.16 13.80
C PRO A 168 -27.50 7.82 14.39
N ALA A 169 -27.37 7.70 15.72
CA ALA A 169 -27.78 6.50 16.42
C ALA A 169 -29.23 6.20 16.08
N SER A 170 -29.51 5.02 15.54
CA SER A 170 -30.86 4.55 15.28
C SER A 170 -31.60 4.55 16.63
N LYS A 171 -32.62 5.41 16.79
CA LYS A 171 -33.46 5.35 17.97
C LYS A 171 -34.06 3.95 18.07
N PRO A 172 -33.92 3.24 19.20
CA PRO A 172 -34.58 1.95 19.37
C PRO A 172 -36.08 2.18 19.19
N GLY A 173 -36.68 1.43 18.25
CA GLY A 173 -38.12 1.49 18.01
C GLY A 173 -38.86 1.26 19.33
N LYS A 174 -39.73 2.15 19.69
CA LYS A 174 -40.69 1.92 20.78
C LYS A 174 -41.59 0.78 20.31
N THR A 175 -41.37 -0.40 20.85
CA THR A 175 -42.33 -1.51 20.81
C THR A 175 -43.52 -1.06 21.67
N SER A 176 -44.64 -0.78 21.05
CA SER A 176 -45.95 -0.68 21.68
C SER A 176 -46.57 -2.06 21.64
#